data_a4236510fde9eb8e5523b75624cb45b4
#
_entry.id   a4236510fde9eb8e5523b75624cb45b4
#
_cell.length_a   1.000
_cell.length_b   1.000
_cell.length_c   1.000
_cell.angle_alpha   90.00
_cell.angle_beta   90.00
_cell.angle_gamma   90.00
#
_symmetry.space_group_name_H-M   'P 1'
#
loop_
_entity.id
_entity.type
_entity.pdbx_description
1 polymer ?
#
loop_
_entity_poly.entity_id
_entity_poly.type
_entity_poly.pdbx_seq_one_letter_code
_entity_poly.pdbx_strand_id
1 'polypeptide(L)'
;PPRLLAALKRAHDRGAELVGLCLGTYVLAAAGLLEGRRATTHWECIDELSSRFPSVHMEPDVLYVEDCNILTSAGTAASLDVCLHVLRKRLGATVANRTARRLVVAPHRDGGQGQIIEQPLPETSGDCRLTALLNSVRTRLQESHTVDALAREARMSRRSFTRHFRALTGTSAA
;
A
#
# COMPACT_ATOMS: atom_id res chain seq x y z
N PRO A 1 4.73 5.75 -27.76
CA PRO A 1 5.08 5.59 -29.18
C PRO A 1 4.41 4.33 -29.73
N PRO A 2 3.83 4.35 -30.96
CA PRO A 2 3.06 3.21 -31.49
C PRO A 2 3.86 1.90 -31.53
N ARG A 3 5.15 1.98 -31.79
CA ARG A 3 6.05 0.81 -31.81
C ARG A 3 6.15 0.11 -30.45
N LEU A 4 6.14 0.86 -29.33
CA LEU A 4 6.15 0.28 -27.99
C LEU A 4 4.85 -0.47 -27.69
N LEU A 5 3.70 0.15 -27.99
CA LEU A 5 2.39 -0.48 -27.76
C LEU A 5 2.25 -1.78 -28.58
N ALA A 6 2.67 -1.76 -29.84
CA ALA A 6 2.68 -2.96 -30.68
C ALA A 6 3.66 -4.04 -30.16
N ALA A 7 4.79 -3.65 -29.58
CA ALA A 7 5.74 -4.61 -29.01
C ALA A 7 5.17 -5.28 -27.75
N LEU A 8 4.47 -4.52 -26.87
CA LEU A 8 3.80 -5.05 -25.69
C LEU A 8 2.69 -6.04 -26.05
N LYS A 9 1.85 -5.71 -27.04
CA LYS A 9 0.84 -6.64 -27.55
C LYS A 9 1.46 -7.94 -28.02
N ARG A 10 2.47 -7.88 -28.89
CA ARG A 10 3.16 -9.09 -29.38
C ARG A 10 3.81 -9.89 -28.25
N ALA A 11 4.32 -9.24 -27.21
CA ALA A 11 4.87 -9.94 -26.05
C ALA A 11 3.77 -10.68 -25.29
N HIS A 12 2.64 -10.00 -25.04
CA HIS A 12 1.48 -10.60 -24.39
C HIS A 12 0.92 -11.78 -25.18
N ASP A 13 0.76 -11.64 -26.51
CA ASP A 13 0.25 -12.67 -27.41
C ASP A 13 1.15 -13.93 -27.42
N ARG A 14 2.45 -13.76 -27.13
CA ARG A 14 3.39 -14.89 -26.96
C ARG A 14 3.40 -15.45 -25.55
N GLY A 15 2.47 -15.01 -24.66
CA GLY A 15 2.35 -15.51 -23.30
C GLY A 15 3.28 -14.85 -22.29
N ALA A 16 3.91 -13.72 -22.62
CA ALA A 16 4.71 -12.98 -21.65
C ALA A 16 3.81 -12.39 -20.55
N GLU A 17 4.25 -12.50 -19.31
CA GLU A 17 3.67 -11.79 -18.17
C GLU A 17 4.13 -10.33 -18.23
N LEU A 18 3.17 -9.40 -18.21
CA LEU A 18 3.45 -7.97 -18.26
C LEU A 18 3.24 -7.33 -16.89
N VAL A 19 4.12 -6.42 -16.53
CA VAL A 19 4.02 -5.69 -15.26
C VAL A 19 4.01 -4.19 -15.53
N GLY A 20 2.91 -3.52 -15.17
CA GLY A 20 2.74 -2.08 -15.22
C GLY A 20 2.95 -1.47 -13.84
N LEU A 21 4.10 -0.86 -13.59
CA LEU A 21 4.40 -0.17 -12.33
C LEU A 21 3.98 1.29 -12.42
N CYS A 22 3.20 1.77 -11.45
CA CYS A 22 2.77 3.17 -11.39
C CYS A 22 2.14 3.62 -12.73
N LEU A 23 2.69 4.64 -13.38
CA LEU A 23 2.27 5.13 -14.69
C LEU A 23 2.43 4.10 -15.83
N GLY A 24 3.11 2.98 -15.59
CA GLY A 24 3.16 1.86 -16.53
C GLY A 24 1.77 1.30 -16.88
N THR A 25 0.81 1.44 -15.97
CA THR A 25 -0.59 1.07 -16.19
C THR A 25 -1.21 1.84 -17.37
N TYR A 26 -0.90 3.14 -17.53
CA TYR A 26 -1.33 3.93 -18.69
C TYR A 26 -0.83 3.35 -20.02
N VAL A 27 0.41 2.86 -20.03
CA VAL A 27 1.02 2.29 -21.23
C VAL A 27 0.32 0.98 -21.61
N LEU A 28 -0.01 0.15 -20.61
CA LEU A 28 -0.75 -1.10 -20.83
C LEU A 28 -2.19 -0.81 -21.28
N ALA A 29 -2.87 0.16 -20.65
CA ALA A 29 -4.21 0.60 -21.07
C ALA A 29 -4.21 1.16 -22.50
N ALA A 30 -3.26 2.04 -22.83
CA ALA A 30 -3.11 2.59 -24.18
C ALA A 30 -2.78 1.52 -25.24
N ALA A 31 -2.19 0.41 -24.81
CA ALA A 31 -2.00 -0.75 -25.68
C ALA A 31 -3.27 -1.61 -25.84
N GLY A 32 -4.39 -1.27 -25.17
CA GLY A 32 -5.63 -2.07 -25.16
C GLY A 32 -5.50 -3.41 -24.42
N LEU A 33 -4.49 -3.54 -23.56
CA LEU A 33 -4.20 -4.79 -22.84
C LEU A 33 -5.00 -4.91 -21.55
N LEU A 34 -5.64 -3.82 -21.10
CA LEU A 34 -6.43 -3.78 -19.87
C LEU A 34 -7.95 -3.70 -20.10
N GLU A 35 -8.43 -3.79 -21.33
CA GLU A 35 -9.86 -3.73 -21.64
C GLU A 35 -10.62 -4.87 -20.93
N GLY A 36 -11.64 -4.52 -20.12
CA GLY A 36 -12.43 -5.44 -19.32
C GLY A 36 -11.69 -6.11 -18.17
N ARG A 37 -10.46 -5.67 -17.86
CA ARG A 37 -9.61 -6.24 -16.78
C ARG A 37 -9.57 -5.34 -15.58
N ARG A 38 -9.27 -5.97 -14.43
CA ARG A 38 -8.97 -5.25 -13.19
C ARG A 38 -7.54 -4.71 -13.24
N ALA A 39 -7.37 -3.47 -12.77
CA ALA A 39 -6.05 -2.83 -12.72
C ALA A 39 -5.99 -1.79 -11.59
N THR A 40 -4.78 -1.44 -11.20
CA THR A 40 -4.53 -0.29 -10.31
C THR A 40 -3.37 0.55 -10.83
N THR A 41 -3.25 1.75 -10.29
CA THR A 41 -2.14 2.68 -10.52
C THR A 41 -1.94 3.52 -9.26
N HIS A 42 -1.05 4.51 -9.30
CA HIS A 42 -0.90 5.45 -8.20
C HIS A 42 -2.22 6.14 -7.87
N TRP A 43 -2.54 6.29 -6.59
CA TRP A 43 -3.83 6.83 -6.14
C TRP A 43 -4.17 8.20 -6.76
N GLU A 44 -3.19 9.08 -6.94
CA GLU A 44 -3.37 10.38 -7.61
C GLU A 44 -3.80 10.28 -9.08
N CYS A 45 -3.60 9.12 -9.71
CA CYS A 45 -3.84 8.92 -11.13
C CYS A 45 -5.08 8.05 -11.43
N ILE A 46 -5.75 7.56 -10.40
CA ILE A 46 -6.90 6.65 -10.54
C ILE A 46 -8.02 7.30 -11.34
N ASP A 47 -8.45 8.51 -10.95
CA ASP A 47 -9.58 9.21 -11.57
C ASP A 47 -9.29 9.56 -13.05
N GLU A 48 -8.06 10.04 -13.33
CA GLU A 48 -7.65 10.35 -14.69
C GLU A 48 -7.65 9.09 -15.57
N LEU A 49 -7.07 7.99 -15.06
CA LEU A 49 -7.00 6.73 -15.81
C LEU A 49 -8.38 6.14 -16.04
N SER A 50 -9.25 6.14 -15.03
CA SER A 50 -10.65 5.69 -15.15
C SER A 50 -11.42 6.48 -16.20
N SER A 51 -11.27 7.81 -16.20
CA SER A 51 -11.90 8.69 -17.18
C SER A 51 -11.40 8.45 -18.59
N ARG A 52 -10.10 8.21 -18.74
CA ARG A 52 -9.45 8.02 -20.05
C ARG A 52 -9.67 6.63 -20.66
N PHE A 53 -9.81 5.62 -19.80
CA PHE A 53 -9.98 4.21 -20.19
C PHE A 53 -11.16 3.58 -19.43
N PRO A 54 -12.41 3.96 -19.76
CA PRO A 54 -13.59 3.54 -19.00
C PRO A 54 -13.88 2.04 -19.07
N SER A 55 -13.26 1.31 -20.00
CA SER A 55 -13.35 -0.16 -20.09
C SER A 55 -12.44 -0.89 -19.09
N VAL A 56 -11.57 -0.19 -18.38
CA VAL A 56 -10.68 -0.77 -17.36
C VAL A 56 -11.36 -0.71 -15.99
N HIS A 57 -11.43 -1.83 -15.29
CA HIS A 57 -11.99 -1.89 -13.93
C HIS A 57 -10.92 -1.47 -12.92
N MET A 58 -10.89 -0.17 -12.58
CA MET A 58 -9.90 0.34 -11.67
C MET A 58 -10.20 -0.03 -10.21
N GLU A 59 -9.20 -0.54 -9.51
CA GLU A 59 -9.21 -0.79 -8.06
C GLU A 59 -8.35 0.30 -7.38
N PRO A 60 -8.99 1.31 -6.73
CA PRO A 60 -8.28 2.52 -6.31
C PRO A 60 -7.41 2.33 -5.06
N ASP A 61 -7.82 1.47 -4.15
CA ASP A 61 -7.21 1.39 -2.82
C ASP A 61 -6.50 0.04 -2.60
N VAL A 62 -5.64 -0.34 -3.55
CA VAL A 62 -4.86 -1.58 -3.47
C VAL A 62 -3.41 -1.35 -3.91
N LEU A 63 -2.47 -2.11 -3.36
CA LEU A 63 -1.05 -1.99 -3.71
C LEU A 63 -0.75 -2.51 -5.11
N TYR A 64 -1.36 -3.62 -5.48
CA TYR A 64 -1.24 -4.21 -6.81
C TYR A 64 -2.40 -5.15 -7.11
N VAL A 65 -2.66 -5.31 -8.40
CA VAL A 65 -3.66 -6.24 -8.95
C VAL A 65 -2.96 -7.17 -9.92
N GLU A 66 -3.28 -8.45 -9.82
CA GLU A 66 -2.96 -9.45 -10.82
C GLU A 66 -4.25 -9.89 -11.50
N ASP A 67 -4.31 -9.74 -12.82
CA ASP A 67 -5.42 -10.22 -13.64
C ASP A 67 -4.85 -10.97 -14.86
N CYS A 68 -5.02 -12.29 -14.86
CA CYS A 68 -4.40 -13.20 -15.83
C CYS A 68 -2.87 -13.06 -15.86
N ASN A 69 -2.32 -12.65 -17.01
CA ASN A 69 -0.88 -12.47 -17.22
C ASN A 69 -0.43 -10.99 -17.10
N ILE A 70 -1.23 -10.15 -16.47
CA ILE A 70 -0.91 -8.73 -16.32
C ILE A 70 -0.97 -8.36 -14.85
N LEU A 71 0.10 -7.75 -14.36
CA LEU A 71 0.17 -7.16 -13.04
C LEU A 71 0.24 -5.64 -13.18
N THR A 72 -0.52 -4.93 -12.36
CA THR A 72 -0.45 -3.48 -12.23
C THR A 72 -0.27 -3.09 -10.79
N SER A 73 0.44 -2.00 -10.51
CA SER A 73 0.68 -1.57 -9.14
C SER A 73 0.62 -0.06 -8.95
N ALA A 74 0.36 0.33 -7.69
CA ALA A 74 0.39 1.72 -7.24
C ALA A 74 1.75 2.41 -7.48
N GLY A 75 2.80 1.65 -7.72
CA GLY A 75 4.12 2.22 -7.93
C GLY A 75 4.86 2.51 -6.63
N THR A 76 5.95 3.30 -6.74
CA THR A 76 6.78 3.66 -5.57
C THR A 76 7.16 2.43 -4.72
N ALA A 77 6.86 2.41 -3.43
CA ALA A 77 7.11 1.29 -2.54
C ALA A 77 6.36 0.00 -2.95
N ALA A 78 5.14 0.10 -3.48
CA ALA A 78 4.37 -1.04 -3.97
C ALA A 78 5.00 -1.75 -5.18
N SER A 79 5.92 -1.10 -5.89
CA SER A 79 6.70 -1.75 -6.94
C SER A 79 7.58 -2.89 -6.41
N LEU A 80 8.14 -2.72 -5.20
CA LEU A 80 8.90 -3.78 -4.54
C LEU A 80 8.02 -4.97 -4.17
N ASP A 81 6.78 -4.70 -3.73
CA ASP A 81 5.83 -5.74 -3.37
C ASP A 81 5.45 -6.59 -4.58
N VAL A 82 5.17 -5.97 -5.73
CA VAL A 82 4.92 -6.69 -7.00
C VAL A 82 6.14 -7.50 -7.41
N CYS A 83 7.35 -6.94 -7.35
CA CYS A 83 8.56 -7.68 -7.70
C CYS A 83 8.76 -8.89 -6.77
N LEU A 84 8.52 -8.73 -5.46
CA LEU A 84 8.60 -9.84 -4.50
C LEU A 84 7.48 -10.86 -4.73
N HIS A 85 6.27 -10.42 -5.12
CA HIS A 85 5.17 -11.30 -5.48
C HIS A 85 5.52 -12.16 -6.70
N VAL A 86 6.02 -11.57 -7.78
CA VAL A 86 6.48 -12.29 -8.98
C VAL A 86 7.60 -13.26 -8.63
N LEU A 87 8.56 -12.83 -7.81
CA LEU A 87 9.66 -13.66 -7.36
C LEU A 87 9.16 -14.89 -6.58
N ARG A 88 8.19 -14.66 -5.68
CA ARG A 88 7.55 -15.72 -4.87
C ARG A 88 6.82 -16.72 -5.74
N LYS A 89 6.05 -16.22 -6.71
CA LYS A 89 5.29 -17.04 -7.66
C LYS A 89 6.21 -17.91 -8.52
N ARG A 90 7.34 -17.40 -8.97
CA ARG A 90 8.24 -18.08 -9.90
C ARG A 90 9.34 -18.91 -9.23
N LEU A 91 9.88 -18.44 -8.12
CA LEU A 91 11.06 -19.04 -7.47
C LEU A 91 10.80 -19.50 -6.02
N GLY A 92 9.56 -19.34 -5.56
CA GLY A 92 9.12 -19.78 -4.24
C GLY A 92 9.42 -18.78 -3.10
N ALA A 93 8.79 -19.05 -1.95
CA ALA A 93 8.80 -18.18 -0.79
C ALA A 93 10.21 -17.97 -0.20
N THR A 94 11.05 -19.01 -0.22
CA THR A 94 12.41 -18.95 0.35
C THR A 94 13.27 -17.91 -0.36
N VAL A 95 13.22 -17.87 -1.71
CA VAL A 95 13.99 -16.92 -2.52
C VAL A 95 13.45 -15.51 -2.29
N ALA A 96 12.12 -15.32 -2.34
CA ALA A 96 11.48 -14.02 -2.12
C ALA A 96 11.81 -13.46 -0.72
N ASN A 97 11.70 -14.28 0.33
CA ASN A 97 12.01 -13.86 1.70
C ASN A 97 13.49 -13.47 1.88
N ARG A 98 14.42 -14.23 1.27
CA ARG A 98 15.84 -13.90 1.29
C ARG A 98 16.12 -12.58 0.58
N THR A 99 15.46 -12.34 -0.55
CA THR A 99 15.58 -11.08 -1.30
C THR A 99 15.02 -9.90 -0.50
N ALA A 100 13.82 -10.03 0.08
CA ALA A 100 13.21 -9.02 0.92
C ALA A 100 14.11 -8.63 2.11
N ARG A 101 14.72 -9.63 2.77
CA ARG A 101 15.67 -9.39 3.86
C ARG A 101 16.88 -8.57 3.41
N ARG A 102 17.42 -8.83 2.20
CA ARG A 102 18.53 -8.04 1.64
C ARG A 102 18.13 -6.61 1.30
N LEU A 103 16.88 -6.41 0.88
CA LEU A 103 16.32 -5.09 0.59
C LEU A 103 15.85 -4.34 1.83
N VAL A 104 15.86 -4.99 3.00
CA VAL A 104 15.38 -4.42 4.29
C VAL A 104 13.90 -4.01 4.19
N VAL A 105 13.10 -4.82 3.50
CA VAL A 105 11.65 -4.62 3.34
C VAL A 105 10.88 -5.80 3.90
N ALA A 106 9.58 -5.60 4.17
CA ALA A 106 8.70 -6.69 4.59
C ALA A 106 8.71 -7.82 3.52
N PRO A 107 8.77 -9.09 3.92
CA PRO A 107 8.89 -10.20 2.99
C PRO A 107 7.63 -10.40 2.15
N HIS A 108 6.49 -9.91 2.62
CA HIS A 108 5.21 -9.98 1.93
C HIS A 108 4.30 -8.86 2.42
N ARG A 109 3.69 -8.15 1.48
CA ARG A 109 2.49 -7.34 1.68
C ARG A 109 1.44 -7.81 0.67
N ASP A 110 0.21 -7.98 1.15
CA ASP A 110 -0.90 -8.40 0.30
C ASP A 110 -1.24 -7.29 -0.71
N GLY A 111 -1.54 -7.66 -1.96
CA GLY A 111 -1.91 -6.71 -3.00
C GLY A 111 -3.16 -5.90 -2.67
N GLY A 112 -4.11 -6.51 -1.97
CA GLY A 112 -5.35 -5.86 -1.52
C GLY A 112 -5.18 -4.88 -0.36
N GLN A 113 -3.96 -4.65 0.13
CA GLN A 113 -3.68 -3.66 1.16
C GLN A 113 -3.81 -2.24 0.62
N GLY A 114 -4.38 -1.31 1.41
CA GLY A 114 -4.54 0.08 1.00
C GLY A 114 -3.23 0.77 0.63
N GLN A 115 -3.28 1.64 -0.39
CA GLN A 115 -2.13 2.43 -0.84
C GLN A 115 -1.71 3.47 0.21
N ILE A 116 -2.70 4.05 0.90
CA ILE A 116 -2.52 5.08 1.90
C ILE A 116 -2.89 4.50 3.25
N ILE A 117 -1.94 4.49 4.16
CA ILE A 117 -2.26 4.31 5.57
C ILE A 117 -2.56 5.71 6.09
N GLU A 118 -3.84 6.05 6.21
CA GLU A 118 -4.31 7.27 6.89
C GLU A 118 -4.09 7.16 8.42
N GLN A 119 -2.90 6.77 8.82
CA GLN A 119 -2.48 6.96 10.20
C GLN A 119 -1.69 8.26 10.23
N PRO A 120 -2.19 9.30 10.92
CA PRO A 120 -1.40 10.48 11.17
C PRO A 120 -0.08 10.01 11.79
N LEU A 121 1.02 10.30 11.09
CA LEU A 121 2.34 10.16 11.74
C LEU A 121 2.30 11.07 12.95
N PRO A 122 2.67 10.59 14.15
CA PRO A 122 2.79 11.47 15.29
C PRO A 122 3.71 12.62 14.89
N GLU A 123 3.20 13.85 14.92
CA GLU A 123 4.09 14.99 14.85
C GLU A 123 5.12 14.80 15.94
N THR A 124 6.40 14.79 15.58
CA THR A 124 7.53 14.60 16.50
C THR A 124 7.69 15.75 17.49
N SER A 125 6.70 16.62 17.55
CA SER A 125 6.65 17.77 18.44
C SER A 125 5.99 17.41 19.78
N GLY A 126 6.76 16.97 20.73
CA GLY A 126 6.72 17.59 22.02
C GLY A 126 6.20 16.83 23.21
N ASP A 127 5.42 15.77 23.21
CA ASP A 127 5.10 15.10 24.48
C ASP A 127 5.68 13.69 24.56
N CYS A 128 6.95 13.62 25.01
CA CYS A 128 7.66 12.35 25.24
C CYS A 128 6.84 11.35 26.08
N ARG A 129 5.91 11.83 26.93
CA ARG A 129 5.06 11.01 27.79
C ARG A 129 4.03 10.24 26.96
N LEU A 130 3.43 10.90 25.96
CA LEU A 130 2.42 10.27 25.12
C LEU A 130 3.04 9.25 24.15
N THR A 131 4.22 9.57 23.61
CA THR A 131 4.99 8.64 22.80
C THR A 131 5.43 7.40 23.58
N ALA A 132 5.93 7.60 24.82
CA ALA A 132 6.29 6.51 25.72
C ALA A 132 5.07 5.64 26.08
N LEU A 133 3.92 6.27 26.36
CA LEU A 133 2.67 5.57 26.62
C LEU A 133 2.24 4.71 25.41
N LEU A 134 2.23 5.27 24.21
CA LEU A 134 1.84 4.53 23.00
C LEU A 134 2.76 3.33 22.75
N ASN A 135 4.06 3.47 22.97
CA ASN A 135 4.99 2.35 22.88
C ASN A 135 4.71 1.28 23.93
N SER A 136 4.40 1.70 25.17
CA SER A 136 4.01 0.79 26.25
C SER A 136 2.72 0.02 25.92
N VAL A 137 1.69 0.71 25.41
CA VAL A 137 0.41 0.09 25.00
C VAL A 137 0.61 -0.91 23.88
N ARG A 138 1.49 -0.62 22.90
CA ARG A 138 1.81 -1.54 21.78
C ARG A 138 2.36 -2.89 22.27
N THR A 139 3.05 -2.92 23.38
CA THR A 139 3.56 -4.18 23.96
C THR A 139 2.52 -4.93 24.80
N ARG A 140 1.36 -4.29 25.09
CA ARG A 140 0.31 -4.79 25.96
C ARG A 140 -1.08 -4.76 25.29
N LEU A 141 -1.16 -5.00 24.00
CA LEU A 141 -2.41 -4.98 23.21
C LEU A 141 -3.45 -6.01 23.67
N GLN A 142 -3.04 -7.03 24.43
CA GLN A 142 -3.93 -8.05 24.99
C GLN A 142 -4.66 -7.57 26.25
N GLU A 143 -4.24 -6.45 26.84
CA GLU A 143 -4.83 -5.90 28.04
C GLU A 143 -5.97 -4.93 27.70
N SER A 144 -6.94 -4.81 28.62
CA SER A 144 -8.01 -3.82 28.48
C SER A 144 -7.49 -2.44 28.90
N HIS A 145 -7.53 -1.48 27.99
CA HIS A 145 -7.08 -0.11 28.22
C HIS A 145 -8.27 0.85 28.25
N THR A 146 -8.55 1.46 29.40
CA THR A 146 -9.55 2.54 29.49
C THR A 146 -8.89 3.91 29.29
N VAL A 147 -9.63 4.86 28.74
CA VAL A 147 -9.13 6.25 28.55
C VAL A 147 -8.63 6.85 29.86
N ASP A 148 -9.30 6.57 30.96
CA ASP A 148 -8.91 7.08 32.30
C ASP A 148 -7.61 6.43 32.80
N ALA A 149 -7.39 5.15 32.50
CA ALA A 149 -6.14 4.47 32.88
C ALA A 149 -4.97 5.03 32.03
N LEU A 150 -5.15 5.19 30.72
CA LEU A 150 -4.15 5.77 29.82
C LEU A 150 -3.82 7.23 30.18
N ALA A 151 -4.83 8.04 30.51
CA ALA A 151 -4.62 9.41 30.96
C ALA A 151 -3.78 9.48 32.25
N ARG A 152 -4.06 8.61 33.23
CA ARG A 152 -3.28 8.50 34.45
C ARG A 152 -1.84 8.06 34.18
N GLU A 153 -1.64 7.07 33.34
CA GLU A 153 -0.32 6.59 32.95
C GLU A 153 0.49 7.69 32.27
N ALA A 154 -0.15 8.49 31.40
CA ALA A 154 0.46 9.68 30.77
C ALA A 154 0.64 10.87 31.73
N ARG A 155 0.17 10.78 33.01
CA ARG A 155 0.15 11.86 33.98
C ARG A 155 -0.59 13.10 33.48
N MET A 156 -1.76 12.87 32.84
CA MET A 156 -2.61 13.89 32.29
C MET A 156 -4.04 13.79 32.81
N SER A 157 -4.77 14.92 32.82
CA SER A 157 -6.22 14.86 33.00
C SER A 157 -6.85 14.18 31.75
N ARG A 158 -7.99 13.51 31.88
CA ARG A 158 -8.72 12.88 30.78
C ARG A 158 -8.93 13.85 29.62
N ARG A 159 -9.31 15.10 29.90
CA ARG A 159 -9.51 16.15 28.88
C ARG A 159 -8.22 16.48 28.12
N SER A 160 -7.11 16.68 28.84
CA SER A 160 -5.79 16.94 28.22
C SER A 160 -5.32 15.75 27.40
N PHE A 161 -5.45 14.55 27.95
CA PHE A 161 -5.09 13.31 27.26
C PHE A 161 -5.85 13.17 25.95
N THR A 162 -7.20 13.25 25.96
CA THR A 162 -8.02 13.09 24.76
C THR A 162 -7.67 14.13 23.70
N ARG A 163 -7.43 15.39 24.09
CA ARG A 163 -7.02 16.45 23.16
C ARG A 163 -5.66 16.17 22.53
N HIS A 164 -4.65 15.83 23.35
CA HIS A 164 -3.30 15.58 22.87
C HIS A 164 -3.22 14.26 22.07
N PHE A 165 -3.95 13.23 22.50
CA PHE A 165 -4.05 11.97 21.77
C PHE A 165 -4.63 12.21 20.37
N ARG A 166 -5.74 12.96 20.25
CA ARG A 166 -6.33 13.29 18.96
C ARG A 166 -5.40 14.15 18.09
N ALA A 167 -4.68 15.10 18.68
CA ALA A 167 -3.70 15.91 17.96
C ALA A 167 -2.54 15.07 17.44
N LEU A 168 -2.11 14.04 18.21
CA LEU A 168 -1.01 13.18 17.87
C LEU A 168 -1.38 12.06 16.88
N THR A 169 -2.58 11.47 17.04
CA THR A 169 -2.99 10.28 16.29
C THR A 169 -4.05 10.56 15.22
N GLY A 170 -4.65 11.76 15.21
CA GLY A 170 -5.76 12.12 14.32
C GLY A 170 -7.10 11.46 14.70
N THR A 171 -7.12 10.51 15.64
CA THR A 171 -8.31 9.75 16.02
C THR A 171 -8.69 9.95 17.49
N SER A 172 -9.92 9.58 17.84
CA SER A 172 -10.38 9.54 19.22
C SER A 172 -9.74 8.38 19.99
N ALA A 173 -9.47 8.56 21.30
CA ALA A 173 -9.02 7.50 22.19
C ALA A 173 -10.17 6.61 22.74
N ALA A 174 -11.39 6.86 22.28
CA ALA A 174 -12.60 6.13 22.65
C ALA A 174 -13.29 5.60 21.42
#